data_e12e2e7bef65ea2ac241db3fea75e3b9
#
_entry.id   e12e2e7bef65ea2ac241db3fea75e3b9
#
_cell.length_a   1.000
_cell.length_b   1.000
_cell.length_c   1.000
_cell.angle_alpha   90.00
_cell.angle_beta   90.00
_cell.angle_gamma   90.00
#
_symmetry.space_group_name_H-M   'P 1'
#
loop_
_entity.id
_entity.type
_entity.pdbx_description
1 polymer ?
#
loop_
_entity_poly.entity_id
_entity_poly.type
_entity_poly.pdbx_seq_one_letter_code
_entity_poly.pdbx_strand_id
1 'polypeptide(L)' 'MTAPPTGVPVVYTIRGCDACVKLLEAWTAEGLVFEERRAELSQATLDEARSYGDIVPIIVWPDGRVEQGFRGHLGCYIT' A
#
# COMPACT_ATOMS: atom_id res chain seq x y z
N MET A 1 7.61 -9.30 12.38
CA MET A 1 7.90 -7.91 12.21
C MET A 1 6.92 -7.01 12.92
N THR A 2 7.33 -5.85 13.14
CA THR A 2 6.62 -4.89 13.93
C THR A 2 5.57 -4.12 13.15
N ALA A 3 4.59 -3.64 13.84
CA ALA A 3 3.63 -2.70 13.29
C ALA A 3 4.34 -1.41 12.87
N PRO A 4 3.75 -0.64 11.96
CA PRO A 4 4.32 0.65 11.59
C PRO A 4 4.51 1.52 12.83
N PRO A 5 5.62 2.24 12.93
CA PRO A 5 5.91 3.02 14.13
C PRO A 5 4.90 4.13 14.39
N THR A 6 4.19 4.59 13.37
CA THR A 6 3.21 5.66 13.52
C THR A 6 1.86 5.18 14.01
N GLY A 7 1.63 3.87 14.06
CA GLY A 7 0.32 3.33 14.42
C GLY A 7 -0.75 3.55 13.36
N VAL A 8 -0.38 3.95 12.15
CA VAL A 8 -1.31 4.14 11.04
C VAL A 8 -1.02 3.11 9.95
N PRO A 9 -1.99 2.82 9.07
CA PRO A 9 -1.73 1.86 8.01
C PRO A 9 -0.65 2.35 7.05
N VAL A 10 0.13 1.40 6.55
CA VAL A 10 1.14 1.65 5.53
C VAL A 10 0.60 1.12 4.20
N VAL A 11 0.70 1.92 3.16
CA VAL A 11 0.20 1.57 1.83
C VAL A 11 1.38 1.55 0.87
N TYR A 12 1.62 0.39 0.27
CA TYR A 12 2.63 0.28 -0.79
C TYR A 12 1.96 0.49 -2.12
N THR A 13 2.51 1.38 -2.93
CA THR A 13 1.96 1.76 -4.23
C THR A 13 3.04 1.70 -5.29
N ILE A 14 2.62 1.72 -6.56
CA ILE A 14 3.54 1.92 -7.66
C ILE A 14 2.98 2.99 -8.58
N ARG A 15 3.87 3.55 -9.39
CA ARG A 15 3.51 4.57 -10.35
C ARG A 15 2.61 3.98 -11.43
N GLY A 16 1.58 4.73 -11.82
CA GLY A 16 0.72 4.33 -12.93
C GLY A 16 -0.33 3.29 -12.59
N CYS A 17 -0.55 3.01 -11.32
CA CYS A 17 -1.56 2.04 -10.91
C CYS A 17 -2.85 2.74 -10.52
N ASP A 18 -3.91 2.51 -11.30
CA ASP A 18 -5.20 3.17 -11.05
C ASP A 18 -5.78 2.82 -9.69
N ALA A 19 -5.64 1.56 -9.27
CA ALA A 19 -6.16 1.16 -7.97
C ALA A 19 -5.46 1.89 -6.84
N CYS A 20 -4.15 2.12 -6.98
CA CYS A 20 -3.39 2.89 -6.01
C CYS A 20 -3.89 4.33 -5.96
N VAL A 21 -4.10 4.94 -7.12
CA VAL A 21 -4.60 6.31 -7.20
C VAL A 21 -5.97 6.42 -6.53
N LYS A 22 -6.86 5.48 -6.82
CA LYS A 22 -8.21 5.51 -6.25
C LYS A 22 -8.18 5.37 -4.73
N LEU A 23 -7.32 4.52 -4.22
CA LEU A 23 -7.17 4.35 -2.77
C LEU A 23 -6.68 5.66 -2.13
N LEU A 24 -5.64 6.24 -2.71
CA LEU A 24 -5.07 7.47 -2.16
C LEU A 24 -6.09 8.60 -2.17
N GLU A 25 -6.84 8.73 -3.26
CA GLU A 25 -7.87 9.76 -3.37
C GLU A 25 -8.97 9.55 -2.34
N ALA A 26 -9.46 8.32 -2.23
CA ALA A 26 -10.55 8.01 -1.31
C ALA A 26 -10.14 8.24 0.14
N TRP A 27 -8.96 7.78 0.52
CA TRP A 27 -8.50 7.92 1.90
C TRP A 27 -8.21 9.38 2.25
N THR A 28 -7.66 10.13 1.29
CA THR A 28 -7.44 11.56 1.50
C THR A 28 -8.76 12.27 1.68
N ALA A 29 -9.75 11.96 0.86
CA ALA A 29 -11.08 12.57 0.96
C ALA A 29 -11.78 12.22 2.28
N GLU A 30 -11.53 11.01 2.79
CA GLU A 30 -12.12 10.56 4.05
C GLU A 30 -11.37 11.10 5.27
N GLY A 31 -10.24 11.75 5.07
CA GLY A 31 -9.45 12.28 6.16
C GLY A 31 -8.66 11.23 6.93
N LEU A 32 -8.44 10.07 6.32
CA LEU A 32 -7.65 9.01 6.96
C LEU A 32 -6.18 9.35 6.95
N VAL A 33 -5.51 9.06 8.05
CA VAL A 33 -4.05 9.21 8.14
C VAL A 33 -3.41 7.88 7.77
N PHE A 34 -2.45 7.92 6.86
CA PHE A 34 -1.74 6.72 6.42
C PHE A 34 -0.35 7.10 5.94
N GLU A 35 0.53 6.11 5.83
CA GLU A 35 1.87 6.30 5.29
C GLU A 35 1.93 5.63 3.93
N GLU A 36 2.25 6.39 2.89
CA GLU A 36 2.44 5.84 1.55
C GLU A 36 3.91 5.53 1.32
N ARG A 37 4.20 4.32 0.82
CA ARG A 37 5.54 3.92 0.41
C ARG A 37 5.49 3.49 -1.04
N ARG A 38 6.18 4.22 -1.88
CA ARG A 38 6.18 3.94 -3.31
C ARG A 38 7.27 2.92 -3.61
N ALA A 39 6.84 1.75 -4.03
CA ALA A 39 7.76 0.62 -4.22
C ALA A 39 8.78 0.87 -5.34
N GLU A 40 8.43 1.70 -6.32
CA GLU A 40 9.38 1.95 -7.42
C GLU A 40 10.53 2.88 -7.05
N LEU A 41 10.49 3.51 -5.88
CA LEU A 41 11.51 4.51 -5.52
C LEU A 41 12.80 3.89 -4.99
N SER A 42 12.77 2.68 -4.49
CA SER A 42 13.99 2.02 -4.04
C SER A 42 13.81 0.52 -4.04
N GLN A 43 14.93 -0.19 -4.20
CA GLN A 43 14.90 -1.64 -4.16
C GLN A 43 14.47 -2.16 -2.79
N ALA A 44 14.88 -1.48 -1.73
CA ALA A 44 14.49 -1.90 -0.39
C ALA A 44 12.98 -1.83 -0.19
N THR A 45 12.35 -0.76 -0.66
CA THR A 45 10.89 -0.62 -0.55
C THR A 45 10.18 -1.64 -1.42
N LEU A 46 10.71 -1.90 -2.61
CA LEU A 46 10.15 -2.92 -3.49
C LEU A 46 10.21 -4.30 -2.84
N ASP A 47 11.32 -4.63 -2.21
CA ASP A 47 11.47 -5.91 -1.52
C ASP A 47 10.51 -6.01 -0.34
N GLU A 48 10.31 -4.92 0.41
CA GLU A 48 9.32 -4.89 1.49
C GLU A 48 7.93 -5.20 0.95
N ALA A 49 7.55 -4.52 -0.13
CA ALA A 49 6.23 -4.73 -0.71
C ALA A 49 6.05 -6.17 -1.15
N ARG A 50 7.04 -6.72 -1.82
CA ARG A 50 6.98 -8.10 -2.30
C ARG A 50 6.88 -9.12 -1.17
N SER A 51 7.39 -8.79 0.00
CA SER A 51 7.28 -9.70 1.14
C SER A 51 5.84 -9.86 1.60
N TYR A 52 4.96 -8.92 1.25
CA TYR A 52 3.54 -9.00 1.58
C TYR A 52 2.69 -9.54 0.42
N GLY A 53 3.13 -9.35 -0.82
CA GLY A 53 2.40 -9.83 -1.98
C GLY A 53 2.88 -9.18 -3.27
N ASP A 54 2.27 -9.58 -4.37
CA ASP A 54 2.65 -9.12 -5.71
C ASP A 54 1.72 -8.07 -6.29
N ILE A 55 0.63 -7.78 -5.61
CA ILE A 55 -0.41 -6.87 -6.14
C ILE A 55 -0.50 -5.65 -5.25
N VAL A 56 -0.33 -4.48 -5.81
CA VAL A 56 -0.50 -3.21 -5.11
C VAL A 56 -1.85 -2.60 -5.49
N PRO A 57 -2.45 -1.77 -4.67
CA PRO A 57 -1.92 -1.30 -3.39
C PRO A 57 -1.90 -2.41 -2.34
N ILE A 58 -0.87 -2.43 -1.52
CA ILE A 58 -0.78 -3.33 -0.39
C ILE A 58 -0.97 -2.50 0.86
N ILE A 59 -1.95 -2.86 1.67
CA ILE A 59 -2.25 -2.15 2.89
C ILE A 59 -1.82 -3.01 4.06
N VAL A 60 -0.90 -2.50 4.87
CA VAL A 60 -0.47 -3.18 6.08
C VAL A 60 -1.05 -2.40 7.25
N TRP A 61 -2.01 -3.00 7.93
CA TRP A 61 -2.68 -2.38 9.06
C TRP A 61 -1.83 -2.46 10.33
N PRO A 62 -2.02 -1.54 11.27
CA PRO A 62 -1.23 -1.56 12.51
C PRO A 62 -1.35 -2.84 13.30
N ASP A 63 -2.45 -3.58 13.14
CA ASP A 63 -2.65 -4.86 13.85
C ASP A 63 -1.99 -6.04 13.12
N GLY A 64 -1.32 -5.79 12.01
CA GLY A 64 -0.62 -6.83 11.25
C GLY A 64 -1.40 -7.41 10.09
N ARG A 65 -2.67 -7.03 9.90
CA ARG A 65 -3.43 -7.51 8.75
C ARG A 65 -2.86 -6.92 7.46
N VAL A 66 -2.91 -7.70 6.40
CA VAL A 66 -2.43 -7.28 5.08
C VAL A 66 -3.57 -7.45 4.07
N GLU A 67 -3.81 -6.40 3.29
CA GLU A 67 -4.81 -6.44 2.23
C GLU A 67 -4.17 -6.02 0.92
N GLN A 68 -4.62 -6.60 -0.17
CA GLN A 68 -4.14 -6.26 -1.51
C GLN A 68 -5.31 -5.84 -2.37
N GLY A 69 -5.10 -4.82 -3.20
CA GLY A 69 -6.15 -4.25 -4.02
C GLY A 69 -6.98 -3.25 -3.23
N PHE A 70 -8.03 -2.70 -3.86
CA PHE A 70 -8.83 -1.68 -3.22
C PHE A 70 -10.28 -1.76 -3.69
N ARG A 71 -11.18 -2.04 -2.76
CA ARG A 71 -12.65 -1.98 -2.96
C ARG A 71 -13.12 -2.68 -4.23
N GLY A 72 -12.70 -3.92 -4.41
CA GLY A 72 -13.08 -4.70 -5.58
C GLY A 72 -12.24 -4.48 -6.81
N HIS A 73 -11.30 -3.55 -6.78
CA HIS A 73 -10.34 -3.38 -7.86
C HIS A 73 -9.17 -4.32 -7.64
N LEU A 74 -8.79 -5.01 -8.71
CA LEU A 74 -7.63 -5.87 -8.68
C LEU A 74 -6.40 -5.00 -8.74
N GLY A 75 -5.72 -4.51 -8.10
CA GLY A 75 -4.55 -3.67 -8.23
C GLY A 75 -3.65 -4.03 -9.39
N CYS A 76 -2.42 -3.64 -9.28
CA CYS A 76 -1.42 -3.82 -10.33
C CYS A 76 -0.33 -4.73 -9.81
N TYR A 77 0.21 -5.58 -10.70
CA TYR A 77 1.32 -6.44 -10.29
C TYR A 77 2.60 -5.62 -10.15
N ILE A 78 3.37 -5.97 -9.14
CA ILE A 78 4.71 -5.42 -8.98
C ILE A 78 5.63 -6.19 -9.93
N THR A 79 6.31 -5.48 -10.82
CA THR A 79 7.22 -6.12 -11.79
C THR A 79 8.66 -5.72 -11.52
#